data_bb1c8d4607f19d298c5e7bd13f66add4
#
_entry.id   bb1c8d4607f19d298c5e7bd13f66add4
#
_cell.length_a   1.000
_cell.length_b   1.000
_cell.length_c   1.000
_cell.angle_alpha   90.00
_cell.angle_beta   90.00
_cell.angle_gamma   90.00
#
_symmetry.space_group_name_H-M   'P 1'
#
loop_
_entity.id
_entity.type
_entity.pdbx_description
1 polymer ?
#
loop_
_entity_poly.entity_id
_entity_poly.type
_entity_poly.pdbx_seq_one_letter_code
_entity_poly.pdbx_strand_id
1 'polypeptide(L)'
;IEYPDKSTNTDKYLSVKYSVPEELAGYFLKKFGDNETEEMFEAFNKDKSTYIRCNTKKTDIAGLTAALEAEGVMVTNEGIDKRIDYALKISGYDYLGGLKSFRDGLFFVQDISSMLASQGGFIKRDAYVIDVCAAPGGKSINAALMADIGHVSSRDISGRKVSLIKENAERLGIDNITYKVWDAVKKDEESVEKADVLICDLPCSGLGIIGRKPDIKYNVTYEKIKELALLQRKILSTVWEYVKKDGILIYSTCTVTPEENAENTEWLVNNYPFELIGKPEQIMPQDGTGDGFYIARLKRTE
;
A
#
# COMPACT_ATOMS: atom_id res chain seq x y z
N ILE A 1 -26.51 23.33 -9.33
CA ILE A 1 -26.83 22.25 -8.38
C ILE A 1 -27.26 22.94 -7.09
N GLU A 2 -28.46 22.63 -6.63
CA GLU A 2 -28.95 23.11 -5.34
C GLU A 2 -28.45 22.12 -4.25
N TYR A 3 -27.62 22.58 -3.32
CA TYR A 3 -27.10 21.72 -2.26
C TYR A 3 -28.11 21.62 -1.12
N PRO A 4 -28.27 20.45 -0.48
CA PRO A 4 -29.01 20.33 0.77
C PRO A 4 -28.44 21.25 1.85
N ASP A 5 -29.27 21.63 2.82
CA ASP A 5 -28.80 22.42 3.96
C ASP A 5 -27.85 21.56 4.83
N LYS A 6 -26.59 22.01 4.94
CA LYS A 6 -25.56 21.30 5.70
C LYS A 6 -25.91 21.16 7.18
N SER A 7 -26.64 22.15 7.75
CA SER A 7 -26.96 22.14 9.18
C SER A 7 -28.01 21.10 9.59
N THR A 8 -28.82 20.65 8.63
CA THR A 8 -29.93 19.71 8.88
C THR A 8 -29.69 18.33 8.24
N ASN A 9 -28.79 18.23 7.25
CA ASN A 9 -28.57 17.02 6.44
C ASN A 9 -27.12 16.96 5.97
N THR A 10 -26.16 16.84 6.90
CA THR A 10 -24.72 16.87 6.60
C THR A 10 -24.30 15.75 5.65
N ASP A 11 -24.78 14.52 5.85
CA ASP A 11 -24.47 13.36 5.01
C ASP A 11 -24.93 13.57 3.56
N LYS A 12 -26.15 14.04 3.37
CA LYS A 12 -26.69 14.34 2.05
C LYS A 12 -26.01 15.55 1.39
N TYR A 13 -25.65 16.57 2.18
CA TYR A 13 -24.86 17.70 1.69
C TYR A 13 -23.51 17.23 1.15
N LEU A 14 -22.77 16.45 1.93
CA LEU A 14 -21.47 15.91 1.53
C LEU A 14 -21.58 14.94 0.35
N SER A 15 -22.63 14.12 0.33
CA SER A 15 -22.93 13.20 -0.78
C SER A 15 -23.05 13.96 -2.10
N VAL A 16 -23.84 15.03 -2.15
CA VAL A 16 -24.04 15.84 -3.36
C VAL A 16 -22.77 16.62 -3.72
N LYS A 17 -22.13 17.28 -2.71
CA LYS A 17 -20.96 18.14 -2.92
C LYS A 17 -19.76 17.37 -3.49
N TYR A 18 -19.51 16.16 -2.99
CA TYR A 18 -18.31 15.36 -3.31
C TYR A 18 -18.63 14.13 -4.18
N SER A 19 -19.89 13.97 -4.62
CA SER A 19 -20.34 12.82 -5.41
C SER A 19 -20.00 11.49 -4.73
N VAL A 20 -20.28 11.36 -3.44
CA VAL A 20 -20.08 10.18 -2.61
C VAL A 20 -21.45 9.60 -2.26
N PRO A 21 -21.66 8.26 -2.27
CA PRO A 21 -22.92 7.69 -1.79
C PRO A 21 -23.26 8.16 -0.37
N GLU A 22 -24.54 8.47 -0.13
CA GLU A 22 -25.03 9.02 1.15
C GLU A 22 -24.70 8.08 2.33
N GLU A 23 -24.85 6.77 2.14
CA GLU A 23 -24.49 5.76 3.14
C GLU A 23 -22.99 5.83 3.50
N LEU A 24 -22.13 5.99 2.50
CA LEU A 24 -20.68 6.09 2.72
C LEU A 24 -20.33 7.42 3.39
N ALA A 25 -20.99 8.54 3.02
CA ALA A 25 -20.82 9.81 3.69
C ALA A 25 -21.22 9.72 5.18
N GLY A 26 -22.36 9.09 5.48
CA GLY A 26 -22.81 8.82 6.84
C GLY A 26 -21.85 7.94 7.65
N TYR A 27 -21.25 6.93 7.02
CA TYR A 27 -20.20 6.11 7.63
C TYR A 27 -18.97 6.95 8.03
N PHE A 28 -18.48 7.79 7.12
CA PHE A 28 -17.32 8.66 7.40
C PHE A 28 -17.62 9.67 8.51
N LEU A 29 -18.77 10.33 8.45
CA LEU A 29 -19.21 11.27 9.49
C LEU A 29 -19.24 10.61 10.87
N LYS A 30 -19.78 9.40 10.96
CA LYS A 30 -19.86 8.65 12.23
C LYS A 30 -18.46 8.27 12.76
N LYS A 31 -17.51 7.96 11.90
CA LYS A 31 -16.17 7.49 12.29
C LYS A 31 -15.18 8.63 12.56
N PHE A 32 -15.26 9.70 11.78
CA PHE A 32 -14.24 10.75 11.77
C PHE A 32 -14.78 12.13 12.18
N GLY A 33 -16.11 12.30 12.21
CA GLY A 33 -16.74 13.60 12.44
C GLY A 33 -16.76 14.49 11.19
N ASP A 34 -17.39 15.65 11.33
CA ASP A 34 -17.74 16.52 10.19
C ASP A 34 -16.51 17.10 9.49
N ASN A 35 -15.59 17.67 10.27
CA ASN A 35 -14.43 18.39 9.72
C ASN A 35 -13.46 17.44 9.00
N GLU A 36 -13.05 16.36 9.66
CA GLU A 36 -12.13 15.38 9.06
C GLU A 36 -12.72 14.69 7.83
N THR A 37 -14.03 14.40 7.86
CA THR A 37 -14.74 13.82 6.71
C THR A 37 -14.71 14.76 5.52
N GLU A 38 -15.00 16.04 5.73
CA GLU A 38 -15.00 17.04 4.65
C GLU A 38 -13.58 17.25 4.08
N GLU A 39 -12.57 17.35 4.94
CA GLU A 39 -11.15 17.44 4.52
C GLU A 39 -10.70 16.22 3.70
N MET A 40 -11.08 15.01 4.11
CA MET A 40 -10.82 13.79 3.33
C MET A 40 -11.47 13.84 1.96
N PHE A 41 -12.76 14.22 1.88
CA PHE A 41 -13.48 14.28 0.61
C PHE A 41 -12.93 15.37 -0.32
N GLU A 42 -12.48 16.50 0.23
CA GLU A 42 -11.74 17.51 -0.52
C GLU A 42 -10.41 16.96 -1.06
N ALA A 43 -9.67 16.23 -0.23
CA ALA A 43 -8.41 15.62 -0.63
C ALA A 43 -8.58 14.56 -1.72
N PHE A 44 -9.68 13.78 -1.72
CA PHE A 44 -9.97 12.83 -2.79
C PHE A 44 -10.23 13.50 -4.14
N ASN A 45 -10.73 14.72 -4.15
CA ASN A 45 -11.04 15.47 -5.38
C ASN A 45 -9.87 16.33 -5.90
N LYS A 46 -8.76 16.42 -5.16
CA LYS A 46 -7.53 17.08 -5.62
C LYS A 46 -6.78 16.21 -6.62
N ASP A 47 -6.10 16.85 -7.55
CA ASP A 47 -5.20 16.17 -8.49
C ASP A 47 -4.13 15.36 -7.72
N LYS A 48 -3.98 14.10 -8.08
CA LYS A 48 -3.02 13.20 -7.45
C LYS A 48 -1.68 13.24 -8.18
N SER A 49 -0.64 13.49 -7.42
CA SER A 49 0.73 13.44 -7.91
C SER A 49 1.14 12.01 -8.28
N THR A 50 1.95 11.87 -9.31
CA THR A 50 2.58 10.59 -9.65
C THR A 50 3.92 10.50 -8.94
N TYR A 51 4.02 9.54 -8.03
CA TYR A 51 5.26 9.20 -7.35
C TYR A 51 5.91 7.99 -7.99
N ILE A 52 7.21 8.03 -8.09
CA ILE A 52 8.03 6.93 -8.61
C ILE A 52 9.15 6.58 -7.63
N ARG A 53 9.46 5.32 -7.57
CA ARG A 53 10.59 4.77 -6.83
C ARG A 53 11.72 4.47 -7.77
N CYS A 54 12.90 5.02 -7.49
CA CYS A 54 14.13 4.73 -8.21
C CYS A 54 14.50 3.25 -8.11
N ASN A 55 14.92 2.66 -9.20
CA ASN A 55 15.51 1.33 -9.21
C ASN A 55 17.02 1.44 -8.92
N THR A 56 17.35 1.35 -7.66
CA THR A 56 18.74 1.51 -7.17
C THR A 56 19.71 0.43 -7.64
N LYS A 57 19.21 -0.66 -8.26
CA LYS A 57 20.03 -1.67 -8.94
C LYS A 57 20.55 -1.17 -10.30
N LYS A 58 19.86 -0.23 -10.95
CA LYS A 58 20.19 0.26 -12.30
C LYS A 58 20.71 1.68 -12.33
N THR A 59 20.28 2.54 -11.40
CA THR A 59 20.62 3.96 -11.36
C THR A 59 20.46 4.51 -9.95
N ASP A 60 20.86 5.75 -9.74
CA ASP A 60 20.56 6.53 -8.54
C ASP A 60 19.57 7.67 -8.84
N ILE A 61 19.24 8.45 -7.83
CA ILE A 61 18.28 9.58 -7.97
C ILE A 61 18.79 10.61 -8.98
N ALA A 62 20.08 10.92 -9.01
CA ALA A 62 20.66 11.90 -9.94
C ALA A 62 20.57 11.40 -11.38
N GLY A 63 20.94 10.15 -11.63
CA GLY A 63 20.85 9.52 -12.95
C GLY A 63 19.42 9.36 -13.42
N LEU A 64 18.47 9.00 -12.53
CA LEU A 64 17.05 8.92 -12.86
C LEU A 64 16.48 10.31 -13.21
N THR A 65 16.81 11.34 -12.43
CA THR A 65 16.39 12.72 -12.69
C THR A 65 16.86 13.19 -14.06
N ALA A 66 18.17 13.03 -14.37
CA ALA A 66 18.73 13.41 -15.65
C ALA A 66 18.07 12.66 -16.83
N ALA A 67 17.78 11.36 -16.67
CA ALA A 67 17.10 10.57 -17.70
C ALA A 67 15.67 11.07 -17.96
N LEU A 68 14.90 11.38 -16.92
CA LEU A 68 13.54 11.90 -17.01
C LEU A 68 13.49 13.31 -17.63
N GLU A 69 14.37 14.22 -17.19
CA GLU A 69 14.47 15.58 -17.74
C GLU A 69 14.84 15.58 -19.22
N ALA A 70 15.73 14.68 -19.64
CA ALA A 70 16.07 14.50 -21.06
C ALA A 70 14.87 14.01 -21.90
N GLU A 71 13.86 13.39 -21.28
CA GLU A 71 12.59 12.98 -21.88
C GLU A 71 11.50 14.07 -21.75
N GLY A 72 11.82 15.25 -21.21
CA GLY A 72 10.89 16.36 -21.03
C GLY A 72 9.97 16.23 -19.81
N VAL A 73 10.25 15.29 -18.91
CA VAL A 73 9.46 15.06 -17.69
C VAL A 73 9.91 16.03 -16.59
N MET A 74 8.97 16.69 -15.95
CA MET A 74 9.25 17.53 -14.78
C MET A 74 9.43 16.65 -13.55
N VAL A 75 10.50 16.89 -12.79
CA VAL A 75 10.89 16.09 -11.61
C VAL A 75 11.05 16.98 -10.39
N THR A 76 10.56 16.53 -9.26
CA THR A 76 10.79 17.18 -7.97
C THR A 76 10.82 16.16 -6.83
N ASN A 77 11.45 16.51 -5.72
CA ASN A 77 11.40 15.77 -4.45
C ASN A 77 10.59 16.52 -3.37
N GLU A 78 9.96 17.63 -3.74
CA GLU A 78 9.12 18.41 -2.83
C GLU A 78 7.93 17.59 -2.33
N GLY A 79 7.67 17.64 -1.01
CA GLY A 79 6.55 16.94 -0.38
C GLY A 79 6.75 15.43 -0.22
N ILE A 80 7.95 14.90 -0.52
CA ILE A 80 8.28 13.50 -0.25
C ILE A 80 8.69 13.35 1.22
N ASP A 81 8.20 12.30 1.86
CA ASP A 81 8.57 11.95 3.23
C ASP A 81 10.09 11.75 3.35
N LYS A 82 10.72 12.43 4.29
CA LYS A 82 12.18 12.41 4.50
C LYS A 82 12.76 11.02 4.82
N ARG A 83 11.90 10.07 5.18
CA ARG A 83 12.30 8.67 5.38
C ARG A 83 12.56 7.94 4.06
N ILE A 84 12.19 8.55 2.91
CA ILE A 84 12.31 7.97 1.57
C ILE A 84 13.21 8.86 0.73
N ASP A 85 14.45 8.46 0.52
CA ASP A 85 15.47 9.18 -0.25
C ASP A 85 15.61 8.70 -1.70
N TYR A 86 14.86 7.65 -2.07
CA TYR A 86 14.90 7.00 -3.39
C TYR A 86 13.61 7.23 -4.21
N ALA A 87 12.80 8.20 -3.85
CA ALA A 87 11.56 8.54 -4.56
C ALA A 87 11.64 9.92 -5.22
N LEU A 88 10.86 10.07 -6.30
CA LEU A 88 10.64 11.33 -7.02
C LEU A 88 9.15 11.50 -7.30
N LYS A 89 8.73 12.76 -7.40
CA LYS A 89 7.43 13.17 -7.92
C LYS A 89 7.63 13.63 -9.36
N ILE A 90 6.79 13.15 -10.28
CA ILE A 90 6.90 13.45 -11.70
C ILE A 90 5.61 14.00 -12.28
N SER A 91 5.74 14.84 -13.32
CA SER A 91 4.64 15.39 -14.09
C SER A 91 5.10 15.79 -15.51
N GLY A 92 4.17 16.24 -16.38
CA GLY A 92 4.51 16.70 -17.73
C GLY A 92 4.81 15.58 -18.72
N TYR A 93 4.27 14.40 -18.52
CA TYR A 93 4.35 13.26 -19.44
C TYR A 93 2.94 12.85 -19.92
N ASP A 94 2.84 12.39 -21.16
CA ASP A 94 1.56 11.93 -21.71
C ASP A 94 1.23 10.49 -21.27
N TYR A 95 2.21 9.58 -21.39
CA TYR A 95 2.04 8.16 -21.09
C TYR A 95 3.34 7.54 -20.58
N LEU A 96 3.29 6.93 -19.41
CA LEU A 96 4.47 6.36 -18.75
C LEU A 96 5.19 5.29 -19.59
N GLY A 97 4.45 4.41 -20.25
CA GLY A 97 5.02 3.39 -21.13
C GLY A 97 5.74 3.95 -22.39
N GLY A 98 5.51 5.22 -22.74
CA GLY A 98 6.23 5.95 -23.78
C GLY A 98 7.62 6.37 -23.36
N LEU A 99 7.88 6.51 -22.07
CA LEU A 99 9.18 6.91 -21.54
C LEU A 99 10.21 5.77 -21.70
N LYS A 100 11.37 6.09 -22.22
CA LYS A 100 12.48 5.13 -22.33
C LYS A 100 12.96 4.72 -20.94
N SER A 101 13.07 5.67 -20.00
CA SER A 101 13.41 5.43 -18.61
C SER A 101 12.47 4.42 -17.93
N PHE A 102 11.17 4.43 -18.25
CA PHE A 102 10.22 3.42 -17.77
C PHE A 102 10.48 2.04 -18.40
N ARG A 103 10.62 1.98 -19.72
CA ARG A 103 10.87 0.71 -20.44
C ARG A 103 12.20 0.08 -20.04
N ASP A 104 13.23 0.89 -19.83
CA ASP A 104 14.54 0.44 -19.33
C ASP A 104 14.51 0.01 -17.86
N GLY A 105 13.37 0.21 -17.18
CA GLY A 105 13.18 -0.19 -15.79
C GLY A 105 14.00 0.63 -14.80
N LEU A 106 14.22 1.92 -15.05
CA LEU A 106 14.93 2.80 -14.13
C LEU A 106 14.08 3.17 -12.91
N PHE A 107 12.76 2.99 -12.99
CA PHE A 107 11.85 3.28 -11.89
C PHE A 107 10.60 2.39 -11.87
N PHE A 108 9.91 2.39 -10.74
CA PHE A 108 8.60 1.80 -10.52
C PHE A 108 7.63 2.86 -10.01
N VAL A 109 6.38 2.87 -10.52
CA VAL A 109 5.32 3.77 -10.01
C VAL A 109 4.79 3.22 -8.70
N GLN A 110 4.95 3.97 -7.63
CA GLN A 110 4.48 3.59 -6.31
C GLN A 110 4.16 4.83 -5.49
N ASP A 111 3.07 4.80 -4.74
CA ASP A 111 2.74 5.87 -3.82
C ASP A 111 3.69 5.90 -2.61
N ILE A 112 3.93 7.09 -2.08
CA ILE A 112 4.83 7.31 -0.93
C ILE A 112 4.38 6.49 0.28
N SER A 113 3.08 6.49 0.59
CA SER A 113 2.52 5.73 1.71
C SER A 113 2.79 4.22 1.59
N SER A 114 2.70 3.68 0.36
CA SER A 114 3.04 2.28 0.08
C SER A 114 4.55 1.99 0.21
N MET A 115 5.43 2.96 -0.12
CA MET A 115 6.87 2.82 0.07
C MET A 115 7.23 2.79 1.57
N LEU A 116 6.54 3.57 2.40
CA LEU A 116 6.73 3.64 3.86
C LEU A 116 6.52 2.29 4.55
N ALA A 117 5.69 1.41 4.00
CA ALA A 117 5.48 0.06 4.57
C ALA A 117 6.79 -0.71 4.72
N SER A 118 7.73 -0.58 3.78
CA SER A 118 9.02 -1.27 3.80
C SER A 118 10.12 -0.50 4.57
N GLN A 119 9.82 0.70 5.08
CA GLN A 119 10.79 1.52 5.80
C GLN A 119 11.01 1.08 7.25
N GLY A 120 12.11 1.52 7.85
CA GLY A 120 12.46 1.28 9.26
C GLY A 120 13.59 0.28 9.47
N GLY A 121 14.29 -0.16 8.40
CA GLY A 121 15.46 -1.05 8.52
C GLY A 121 15.13 -2.49 8.90
N PHE A 122 13.87 -2.91 8.76
CA PHE A 122 13.41 -4.25 9.11
C PHE A 122 13.78 -5.30 8.06
N ILE A 123 13.92 -4.89 6.77
CA ILE A 123 14.34 -5.77 5.69
C ILE A 123 15.86 -5.67 5.58
N LYS A 124 16.56 -6.67 6.11
CA LYS A 124 18.03 -6.78 6.00
C LYS A 124 18.43 -7.27 4.63
N ARG A 125 19.69 -7.04 4.25
CA ARG A 125 20.25 -7.42 2.94
C ARG A 125 20.13 -8.91 2.61
N ASP A 126 20.21 -9.77 3.60
CA ASP A 126 20.15 -11.24 3.52
C ASP A 126 18.78 -11.82 3.89
N ALA A 127 17.76 -10.98 4.10
CA ALA A 127 16.47 -11.40 4.57
C ALA A 127 15.74 -12.31 3.58
N TYR A 128 15.06 -13.34 4.09
CA TYR A 128 14.02 -14.06 3.37
C TYR A 128 12.68 -13.42 3.63
N VAL A 129 12.10 -12.84 2.59
CA VAL A 129 10.83 -12.12 2.66
C VAL A 129 9.73 -12.93 1.99
N ILE A 130 8.56 -13.04 2.63
CA ILE A 130 7.34 -13.58 2.01
C ILE A 130 6.33 -12.44 1.89
N ASP A 131 5.78 -12.22 0.68
CA ASP A 131 4.68 -11.28 0.42
C ASP A 131 3.47 -12.08 -0.06
N VAL A 132 2.39 -12.10 0.74
CA VAL A 132 1.27 -13.03 0.56
C VAL A 132 0.15 -12.52 -0.36
N CYS A 133 0.11 -11.21 -0.65
CA CYS A 133 -0.88 -10.57 -1.52
C CYS A 133 -0.19 -9.51 -2.41
N ALA A 134 0.83 -9.94 -3.15
CA ALA A 134 1.89 -9.11 -3.66
C ALA A 134 1.54 -8.23 -4.87
N ALA A 135 0.53 -8.58 -5.66
CA ALA A 135 0.28 -7.89 -6.93
C ALA A 135 -0.11 -6.41 -6.76
N PRO A 136 0.42 -5.53 -7.61
CA PRO A 136 1.23 -5.75 -8.82
C PRO A 136 2.74 -5.86 -8.60
N GLY A 137 3.23 -6.05 -7.37
CA GLY A 137 4.64 -6.29 -7.05
C GLY A 137 5.38 -5.13 -6.38
N GLY A 138 4.71 -4.01 -6.10
CA GLY A 138 5.38 -2.79 -5.59
C GLY A 138 6.16 -3.02 -4.30
N LYS A 139 5.58 -3.71 -3.31
CA LYS A 139 6.22 -4.02 -2.02
C LYS A 139 7.24 -5.15 -2.15
N SER A 140 6.89 -6.24 -2.85
CA SER A 140 7.83 -7.34 -3.12
C SER A 140 9.10 -6.88 -3.82
N ILE A 141 8.98 -6.05 -4.86
CA ILE A 141 10.13 -5.52 -5.62
C ILE A 141 10.93 -4.53 -4.76
N ASN A 142 10.26 -3.73 -3.92
CA ASN A 142 10.97 -2.86 -2.97
C ASN A 142 11.75 -3.68 -1.94
N ALA A 143 11.13 -4.74 -1.42
CA ALA A 143 11.80 -5.67 -0.51
C ALA A 143 13.00 -6.37 -1.18
N ALA A 144 12.87 -6.77 -2.45
CA ALA A 144 13.95 -7.41 -3.20
C ALA A 144 15.13 -6.47 -3.44
N LEU A 145 14.91 -5.17 -3.63
CA LEU A 145 15.99 -4.18 -3.71
C LEU A 145 16.69 -3.97 -2.37
N MET A 146 15.97 -4.07 -1.24
CA MET A 146 16.55 -3.97 0.10
C MET A 146 17.28 -5.25 0.50
N ALA A 147 16.71 -6.42 0.19
CA ALA A 147 17.27 -7.73 0.45
C ALA A 147 18.14 -8.20 -0.74
N ASP A 148 19.14 -7.41 -1.11
CA ASP A 148 19.90 -7.56 -2.35
C ASP A 148 20.74 -8.86 -2.45
N ILE A 149 21.07 -9.49 -1.33
CA ILE A 149 21.67 -10.81 -1.21
C ILE A 149 20.74 -11.85 -0.55
N GLY A 150 19.50 -11.46 -0.27
CA GLY A 150 18.42 -12.28 0.26
C GLY A 150 17.48 -12.78 -0.83
N HIS A 151 16.25 -13.11 -0.46
CA HIS A 151 15.27 -13.63 -1.40
C HIS A 151 13.83 -13.20 -1.05
N VAL A 152 13.01 -12.95 -2.06
CA VAL A 152 11.58 -12.63 -1.90
C VAL A 152 10.71 -13.72 -2.53
N SER A 153 9.80 -14.31 -1.74
CA SER A 153 8.71 -15.16 -2.24
C SER A 153 7.45 -14.33 -2.41
N SER A 154 7.15 -13.96 -3.65
CA SER A 154 6.03 -13.09 -4.00
C SER A 154 4.82 -13.91 -4.43
N ARG A 155 3.66 -13.74 -3.78
CA ARG A 155 2.49 -14.60 -3.95
C ARG A 155 1.23 -13.78 -4.18
N ASP A 156 0.34 -14.31 -4.99
CA ASP A 156 -1.02 -13.79 -5.13
C ASP A 156 -1.98 -14.91 -5.56
N ILE A 157 -3.28 -14.70 -5.33
CA ILE A 157 -4.32 -15.73 -5.55
C ILE A 157 -4.51 -16.09 -7.03
N SER A 158 -4.20 -15.22 -7.97
CA SER A 158 -4.46 -15.47 -9.40
C SER A 158 -3.20 -15.45 -10.26
N GLY A 159 -3.15 -16.34 -11.25
CA GLY A 159 -2.05 -16.42 -12.21
C GLY A 159 -1.84 -15.10 -12.97
N ARG A 160 -2.93 -14.39 -13.35
CA ARG A 160 -2.85 -13.08 -14.00
C ARG A 160 -2.14 -12.05 -13.11
N LYS A 161 -2.47 -12.01 -11.82
CA LYS A 161 -1.82 -11.10 -10.87
C LYS A 161 -0.35 -11.44 -10.68
N VAL A 162 -0.03 -12.73 -10.57
CA VAL A 162 1.37 -13.21 -10.48
C VAL A 162 2.16 -12.86 -11.73
N SER A 163 1.56 -12.95 -12.94
CA SER A 163 2.21 -12.50 -14.18
C SER A 163 2.57 -11.02 -14.15
N LEU A 164 1.70 -10.15 -13.60
CA LEU A 164 2.01 -8.71 -13.46
C LEU A 164 3.22 -8.47 -12.55
N ILE A 165 3.36 -9.24 -11.46
CA ILE A 165 4.53 -9.15 -10.59
C ILE A 165 5.79 -9.52 -11.37
N LYS A 166 5.73 -10.63 -12.10
CA LYS A 166 6.84 -11.14 -12.92
C LYS A 166 7.26 -10.13 -13.99
N GLU A 167 6.32 -9.63 -14.78
CA GLU A 167 6.57 -8.62 -15.82
C GLU A 167 7.26 -7.37 -15.26
N ASN A 168 6.80 -6.88 -14.11
CA ASN A 168 7.40 -5.72 -13.46
C ASN A 168 8.81 -6.03 -12.94
N ALA A 169 9.03 -7.19 -12.32
CA ALA A 169 10.33 -7.59 -11.81
C ALA A 169 11.34 -7.80 -12.97
N GLU A 170 10.93 -8.43 -14.07
CA GLU A 170 11.76 -8.62 -15.26
C GLU A 170 12.14 -7.28 -15.89
N ARG A 171 11.19 -6.34 -16.06
CA ARG A 171 11.46 -4.99 -16.57
C ARG A 171 12.48 -4.25 -15.70
N LEU A 172 12.38 -4.40 -14.39
CA LEU A 172 13.28 -3.77 -13.42
C LEU A 172 14.63 -4.53 -13.24
N GLY A 173 14.76 -5.73 -13.79
CA GLY A 173 15.97 -6.57 -13.65
C GLY A 173 16.15 -7.13 -12.24
N ILE A 174 15.04 -7.44 -11.55
CA ILE A 174 15.04 -8.06 -10.23
C ILE A 174 15.07 -9.58 -10.40
N ASP A 175 16.08 -10.23 -9.86
CA ASP A 175 16.38 -11.67 -10.04
C ASP A 175 16.30 -12.49 -8.73
N ASN A 176 16.32 -11.84 -7.57
CA ASN A 176 16.21 -12.47 -6.25
C ASN A 176 14.75 -12.60 -5.76
N ILE A 177 13.81 -12.85 -6.69
CA ILE A 177 12.39 -12.98 -6.43
C ILE A 177 11.81 -14.22 -7.09
N THR A 178 10.97 -14.96 -6.38
CA THR A 178 10.17 -16.07 -6.92
C THR A 178 8.70 -15.73 -6.89
N TYR A 179 7.93 -16.40 -7.76
CA TYR A 179 6.51 -16.12 -7.97
C TYR A 179 5.70 -17.38 -7.70
N LYS A 180 4.67 -17.29 -6.87
CA LYS A 180 3.79 -18.41 -6.54
C LYS A 180 2.32 -17.99 -6.63
N VAL A 181 1.52 -18.74 -7.40
CA VAL A 181 0.05 -18.62 -7.32
C VAL A 181 -0.37 -19.33 -6.05
N TRP A 182 -0.85 -18.60 -5.06
CA TRP A 182 -1.24 -19.16 -3.77
C TRP A 182 -2.37 -18.36 -3.14
N ASP A 183 -3.33 -19.06 -2.58
CA ASP A 183 -4.41 -18.48 -1.82
C ASP A 183 -3.96 -18.32 -0.35
N ALA A 184 -3.83 -17.10 0.12
CA ALA A 184 -3.32 -16.78 1.46
C ALA A 184 -4.19 -17.31 2.62
N VAL A 185 -5.43 -17.72 2.36
CA VAL A 185 -6.27 -18.41 3.37
C VAL A 185 -5.95 -19.92 3.47
N LYS A 186 -5.01 -20.42 2.67
CA LYS A 186 -4.53 -21.81 2.73
C LYS A 186 -3.11 -21.82 3.27
N LYS A 187 -2.89 -22.61 4.30
CA LYS A 187 -1.56 -22.76 4.90
C LYS A 187 -0.58 -23.41 3.92
N ASP A 188 0.60 -22.84 3.82
CA ASP A 188 1.75 -23.42 3.11
C ASP A 188 2.73 -23.94 4.16
N GLU A 189 2.72 -25.24 4.40
CA GLU A 189 3.54 -25.87 5.46
C GLU A 189 5.05 -25.68 5.22
N GLU A 190 5.48 -25.55 3.96
CA GLU A 190 6.87 -25.29 3.62
C GLU A 190 7.34 -23.89 4.02
N SER A 191 6.40 -22.97 4.29
CA SER A 191 6.67 -21.59 4.66
C SER A 191 6.73 -21.32 6.16
N VAL A 192 6.31 -22.28 6.97
CA VAL A 192 6.29 -22.16 8.44
C VAL A 192 7.70 -21.85 8.93
N GLU A 193 7.84 -20.77 9.72
CA GLU A 193 9.10 -20.26 10.30
C GLU A 193 10.24 -20.01 9.29
N LYS A 194 9.88 -19.58 8.07
CA LYS A 194 10.89 -19.26 7.03
C LYS A 194 11.13 -17.77 6.86
N ALA A 195 10.13 -16.93 7.09
CA ALA A 195 10.22 -15.51 6.81
C ALA A 195 10.94 -14.75 7.92
N ASP A 196 12.00 -14.04 7.57
CA ASP A 196 12.57 -13.00 8.41
C ASP A 196 11.62 -11.80 8.43
N VAL A 197 10.97 -11.53 7.28
CA VAL A 197 9.92 -10.52 7.14
C VAL A 197 8.73 -11.08 6.35
N LEU A 198 7.54 -10.96 6.91
CA LEU A 198 6.27 -11.28 6.25
C LEU A 198 5.54 -10.00 5.90
N ILE A 199 5.26 -9.77 4.61
CA ILE A 199 4.46 -8.65 4.13
C ILE A 199 3.02 -9.11 3.95
N CYS A 200 2.12 -8.47 4.68
CA CYS A 200 0.68 -8.65 4.64
C CYS A 200 -0.01 -7.35 4.17
N ASP A 201 0.17 -7.01 2.88
CA ASP A 201 -0.57 -5.92 2.22
C ASP A 201 -1.88 -6.49 1.71
N LEU A 202 -2.87 -6.56 2.60
CA LEU A 202 -4.03 -7.40 2.41
C LEU A 202 -5.14 -6.74 1.57
N PRO A 203 -5.97 -7.54 0.88
CA PRO A 203 -7.16 -7.02 0.21
C PRO A 203 -8.00 -6.19 1.17
N CYS A 204 -8.34 -4.97 0.78
CA CYS A 204 -9.06 -4.01 1.62
C CYS A 204 -10.09 -3.24 0.80
N SER A 205 -10.92 -2.43 1.47
CA SER A 205 -11.95 -1.59 0.83
C SER A 205 -11.36 -0.55 -0.14
N GLY A 206 -10.10 -0.17 0.04
CA GLY A 206 -9.44 0.81 -0.81
C GLY A 206 -9.92 2.25 -0.60
N LEU A 207 -10.62 2.55 0.49
CA LEU A 207 -11.18 3.89 0.73
C LEU A 207 -10.10 4.97 0.90
N GLY A 208 -8.85 4.61 1.11
CA GLY A 208 -7.74 5.56 1.16
C GLY A 208 -7.30 6.06 -0.23
N ILE A 209 -7.64 5.32 -1.30
CA ILE A 209 -7.21 5.62 -2.68
C ILE A 209 -8.35 6.07 -3.61
N ILE A 210 -9.46 6.54 -3.06
CA ILE A 210 -10.62 7.06 -3.83
C ILE A 210 -10.18 8.13 -4.84
N GLY A 211 -9.24 8.99 -4.48
CA GLY A 211 -8.74 10.03 -5.39
C GLY A 211 -8.05 9.49 -6.64
N ARG A 212 -7.55 8.24 -6.62
CA ARG A 212 -6.95 7.56 -7.78
C ARG A 212 -7.93 6.63 -8.49
N LYS A 213 -8.90 6.08 -7.74
CA LYS A 213 -9.89 5.11 -8.21
C LYS A 213 -11.27 5.51 -7.70
N PRO A 214 -11.89 6.53 -8.30
CA PRO A 214 -13.13 7.11 -7.80
C PRO A 214 -14.35 6.15 -7.85
N ASP A 215 -14.27 5.09 -8.64
CA ASP A 215 -15.28 4.02 -8.70
C ASP A 215 -15.38 3.21 -7.40
N ILE A 216 -14.34 3.17 -6.59
CA ILE A 216 -14.33 2.48 -5.29
C ILE A 216 -15.49 2.95 -4.42
N LYS A 217 -15.75 4.26 -4.34
CA LYS A 217 -16.81 4.83 -3.49
C LYS A 217 -18.22 4.32 -3.80
N TYR A 218 -18.47 3.83 -5.02
CA TYR A 218 -19.76 3.28 -5.43
C TYR A 218 -19.88 1.77 -5.21
N ASN A 219 -18.78 1.08 -4.90
CA ASN A 219 -18.70 -0.37 -4.76
C ASN A 219 -18.48 -0.83 -3.30
N VAL A 220 -18.29 0.11 -2.36
CA VAL A 220 -18.02 -0.19 -0.96
C VAL A 220 -19.22 0.17 -0.10
N THR A 221 -19.73 -0.83 0.64
CA THR A 221 -20.74 -0.67 1.70
C THR A 221 -20.13 -0.99 3.06
N TYR A 222 -20.84 -0.69 4.15
CA TYR A 222 -20.39 -1.04 5.49
C TYR A 222 -20.26 -2.56 5.70
N GLU A 223 -21.17 -3.34 5.11
CA GLU A 223 -21.10 -4.80 5.11
C GLU A 223 -19.82 -5.28 4.42
N LYS A 224 -19.48 -4.65 3.29
CA LYS A 224 -18.26 -5.00 2.54
C LYS A 224 -16.99 -4.71 3.34
N ILE A 225 -16.94 -3.63 4.09
CA ILE A 225 -15.82 -3.30 5.00
C ILE A 225 -15.66 -4.42 6.04
N LYS A 226 -16.76 -4.86 6.67
CA LYS A 226 -16.73 -5.97 7.65
C LYS A 226 -16.28 -7.29 7.04
N GLU A 227 -16.79 -7.63 5.84
CA GLU A 227 -16.38 -8.85 5.13
C GLU A 227 -14.87 -8.84 4.86
N LEU A 228 -14.32 -7.69 4.44
CA LEU A 228 -12.90 -7.55 4.17
C LEU A 228 -12.07 -7.62 5.45
N ALA A 229 -12.51 -6.98 6.54
CA ALA A 229 -11.84 -7.09 7.83
C ALA A 229 -11.77 -8.55 8.31
N LEU A 230 -12.86 -9.33 8.16
CA LEU A 230 -12.89 -10.75 8.48
C LEU A 230 -11.99 -11.59 7.55
N LEU A 231 -11.95 -11.28 6.26
CA LEU A 231 -11.03 -11.92 5.31
C LEU A 231 -9.58 -11.67 5.70
N GLN A 232 -9.24 -10.44 6.08
CA GLN A 232 -7.90 -10.08 6.55
C GLN A 232 -7.52 -10.87 7.81
N ARG A 233 -8.42 -10.97 8.80
CA ARG A 233 -8.21 -11.85 9.98
C ARG A 233 -7.99 -13.30 9.59
N LYS A 234 -8.78 -13.83 8.65
CA LYS A 234 -8.62 -15.19 8.17
C LYS A 234 -7.25 -15.42 7.49
N ILE A 235 -6.78 -14.46 6.70
CA ILE A 235 -5.43 -14.53 6.12
C ILE A 235 -4.38 -14.48 7.22
N LEU A 236 -4.45 -13.50 8.11
CA LEU A 236 -3.50 -13.34 9.23
C LEU A 236 -3.43 -14.59 10.10
N SER A 237 -4.58 -15.22 10.43
CA SER A 237 -4.64 -16.46 11.21
C SER A 237 -3.98 -17.66 10.50
N THR A 238 -3.80 -17.58 9.20
CA THR A 238 -3.17 -18.63 8.40
C THR A 238 -1.67 -18.40 8.24
N VAL A 239 -1.26 -17.16 7.98
CA VAL A 239 0.10 -16.85 7.54
C VAL A 239 1.05 -16.43 8.66
N TRP A 240 0.55 -16.17 9.87
CA TRP A 240 1.36 -15.69 10.99
C TRP A 240 2.52 -16.64 11.35
N GLU A 241 2.31 -17.97 11.23
CA GLU A 241 3.34 -18.98 11.48
C GLU A 241 4.50 -18.95 10.47
N TYR A 242 4.35 -18.25 9.35
CA TYR A 242 5.45 -18.12 8.38
C TYR A 242 6.60 -17.28 8.91
N VAL A 243 6.31 -16.37 9.84
CA VAL A 243 7.32 -15.51 10.47
C VAL A 243 8.17 -16.34 11.42
N LYS A 244 9.48 -16.25 11.32
CA LYS A 244 10.41 -16.83 12.32
C LYS A 244 10.20 -16.19 13.70
N LYS A 245 10.60 -16.87 14.74
CA LYS A 245 10.81 -16.21 16.03
C LYS A 245 11.73 -15.01 15.86
N ASP A 246 11.41 -13.89 16.50
CA ASP A 246 12.05 -12.58 16.33
C ASP A 246 11.94 -11.94 14.95
N GLY A 247 11.26 -12.59 13.99
CA GLY A 247 10.94 -12.05 12.68
C GLY A 247 9.84 -11.00 12.72
N ILE A 248 9.65 -10.33 11.61
CA ILE A 248 8.78 -9.15 11.49
C ILE A 248 7.57 -9.46 10.61
N LEU A 249 6.39 -9.06 11.05
CA LEU A 249 5.18 -8.99 10.24
C LEU A 249 4.89 -7.51 9.94
N ILE A 250 4.77 -7.17 8.67
CA ILE A 250 4.33 -5.84 8.20
C ILE A 250 2.90 -5.99 7.72
N TYR A 251 1.95 -5.44 8.46
CA TYR A 251 0.55 -5.37 8.08
C TYR A 251 0.25 -4.01 7.46
N SER A 252 -0.34 -3.99 6.27
CA SER A 252 -0.70 -2.74 5.61
C SER A 252 -1.99 -2.86 4.79
N THR A 253 -2.68 -1.73 4.63
CA THR A 253 -3.88 -1.57 3.80
C THR A 253 -3.91 -0.20 3.16
N CYS A 254 -4.52 -0.08 1.97
CA CYS A 254 -4.79 1.20 1.32
C CYS A 254 -6.18 1.74 1.69
N THR A 255 -6.58 1.62 2.95
CA THR A 255 -7.85 2.15 3.47
C THR A 255 -7.65 2.97 4.74
N VAL A 256 -8.71 3.68 5.14
CA VAL A 256 -8.72 4.51 6.35
C VAL A 256 -9.67 3.95 7.43
N THR A 257 -10.33 2.84 7.16
CA THR A 257 -11.34 2.27 8.06
C THR A 257 -10.72 1.65 9.31
N PRO A 258 -11.17 1.99 10.52
CA PRO A 258 -10.66 1.38 11.75
C PRO A 258 -10.81 -0.14 11.80
N GLU A 259 -11.91 -0.68 11.25
CA GLU A 259 -12.24 -2.10 11.23
C GLU A 259 -11.18 -2.94 10.50
N GLU A 260 -10.66 -2.40 9.39
CA GLU A 260 -9.63 -3.06 8.58
C GLU A 260 -8.20 -2.75 9.07
N ASN A 261 -8.01 -1.76 9.92
CA ASN A 261 -6.72 -1.23 10.35
C ASN A 261 -6.43 -1.53 11.82
N ALA A 262 -6.72 -0.58 12.70
CA ALA A 262 -6.37 -0.66 14.13
C ALA A 262 -7.06 -1.84 14.83
N GLU A 263 -8.33 -2.11 14.54
CA GLU A 263 -9.07 -3.23 15.14
C GLU A 263 -8.49 -4.59 14.72
N ASN A 264 -8.00 -4.74 13.49
CA ASN A 264 -7.34 -5.95 13.03
C ASN A 264 -5.94 -6.10 13.62
N THR A 265 -5.21 -5.00 13.80
CA THR A 265 -3.91 -5.02 14.47
C THR A 265 -4.04 -5.41 15.95
N GLU A 266 -5.00 -4.83 16.66
CA GLU A 266 -5.29 -5.18 18.05
C GLU A 266 -5.72 -6.65 18.17
N TRP A 267 -6.60 -7.10 17.27
CA TRP A 267 -7.01 -8.50 17.24
C TRP A 267 -5.81 -9.43 17.02
N LEU A 268 -4.87 -9.09 16.13
CA LEU A 268 -3.67 -9.89 15.87
C LEU A 268 -2.79 -10.03 17.12
N VAL A 269 -2.52 -8.92 17.81
CA VAL A 269 -1.72 -8.90 19.04
C VAL A 269 -2.38 -9.69 20.18
N ASN A 270 -3.72 -9.64 20.26
CA ASN A 270 -4.47 -10.35 21.32
C ASN A 270 -4.60 -11.85 21.09
N ASN A 271 -4.40 -12.34 19.86
CA ASN A 271 -4.64 -13.74 19.51
C ASN A 271 -3.37 -14.51 19.14
N TYR A 272 -2.27 -13.82 18.83
CA TYR A 272 -1.03 -14.43 18.34
C TYR A 272 0.20 -13.82 19.03
N PRO A 273 1.34 -14.53 19.06
CA PRO A 273 2.52 -14.11 19.80
C PRO A 273 3.26 -12.97 19.05
N PHE A 274 2.64 -11.82 18.97
CA PHE A 274 3.20 -10.62 18.37
C PHE A 274 3.16 -9.43 19.31
N GLU A 275 4.19 -8.61 19.26
CA GLU A 275 4.24 -7.30 19.90
C GLU A 275 4.41 -6.20 18.82
N LEU A 276 3.81 -5.03 19.06
CA LEU A 276 3.96 -3.88 18.17
C LEU A 276 5.37 -3.29 18.27
N ILE A 277 5.93 -2.97 17.11
CA ILE A 277 7.14 -2.17 16.99
C ILE A 277 6.75 -0.71 16.76
N GLY A 278 6.75 0.07 17.82
CA GLY A 278 6.27 1.45 17.79
C GLY A 278 4.75 1.57 17.66
N LYS A 279 4.28 2.75 17.30
CA LYS A 279 2.85 2.98 17.04
C LYS A 279 2.53 2.66 15.58
N PRO A 280 1.38 2.01 15.32
CA PRO A 280 0.87 1.93 13.96
C PRO A 280 0.68 3.32 13.35
N GLU A 281 0.93 3.42 12.05
CA GLU A 281 0.80 4.68 11.31
C GLU A 281 -0.48 4.64 10.47
N GLN A 282 -1.41 5.58 10.74
CA GLN A 282 -2.53 5.85 9.85
C GLN A 282 -2.22 7.13 9.10
N ILE A 283 -2.01 7.03 7.80
CA ILE A 283 -1.83 8.16 6.88
C ILE A 283 -3.21 8.51 6.34
N MET A 284 -3.61 9.76 6.47
CA MET A 284 -4.90 10.22 5.98
C MET A 284 -4.73 10.94 4.62
N PRO A 285 -5.73 10.88 3.73
CA PRO A 285 -5.63 11.50 2.39
C PRO A 285 -5.35 13.02 2.43
N GLN A 286 -5.81 13.71 3.47
CA GLN A 286 -5.61 15.15 3.68
C GLN A 286 -4.22 15.52 4.20
N ASP A 287 -3.43 14.57 4.71
CA ASP A 287 -2.07 14.83 5.23
C ASP A 287 -1.09 15.31 4.14
N GLY A 288 -1.46 15.11 2.86
CA GLY A 288 -0.68 15.57 1.72
C GLY A 288 0.59 14.77 1.42
N THR A 289 0.84 13.69 2.17
CA THR A 289 2.06 12.86 2.06
C THR A 289 1.86 11.60 1.20
N GLY A 290 0.72 11.47 0.53
CA GLY A 290 0.38 10.30 -0.29
C GLY A 290 -1.10 9.95 -0.24
N ASP A 291 -1.40 8.71 -0.56
CA ASP A 291 -2.75 8.17 -0.43
C ASP A 291 -3.05 7.79 1.04
N GLY A 292 -4.35 7.65 1.38
CA GLY A 292 -4.77 7.10 2.66
C GLY A 292 -4.26 5.67 2.83
N PHE A 293 -3.52 5.40 3.91
CA PHE A 293 -2.82 4.14 4.08
C PHE A 293 -2.61 3.80 5.56
N TYR A 294 -2.53 2.52 5.88
CA TYR A 294 -2.23 2.05 7.22
C TYR A 294 -1.03 1.12 7.25
N ILE A 295 -0.21 1.25 8.29
CA ILE A 295 0.98 0.41 8.48
C ILE A 295 1.09 0.05 9.96
N ALA A 296 1.14 -1.25 10.25
CA ALA A 296 1.55 -1.76 11.54
C ALA A 296 2.74 -2.72 11.37
N ARG A 297 3.73 -2.58 12.23
CA ARG A 297 4.90 -3.45 12.26
C ARG A 297 4.90 -4.21 13.56
N LEU A 298 5.00 -5.53 13.47
CA LEU A 298 4.90 -6.42 14.61
C LEU A 298 6.09 -7.38 14.62
N LYS A 299 6.62 -7.66 15.81
CA LYS A 299 7.66 -8.64 16.03
C LYS A 299 7.06 -9.91 16.62
N ARG A 300 7.39 -11.07 16.05
CA ARG A 300 7.00 -12.36 16.65
C ARG A 300 7.84 -12.62 17.90
N THR A 301 7.18 -12.94 19.04
CA THR A 301 7.82 -13.14 20.33
C THR A 301 8.14 -14.60 20.66
N GLU A 302 7.40 -15.55 20.08
CA GLU A 302 7.53 -17.00 20.32
C GLU A 302 7.66 -17.81 19.02
#